data_400e8a4ce060d46621e08179c38a1e34
#
_entry.id   400e8a4ce060d46621e08179c38a1e34
#
_cell.length_a   1.000
_cell.length_b   1.000
_cell.length_c   1.000
_cell.angle_alpha   90.00
_cell.angle_beta   90.00
_cell.angle_gamma   90.00
#
_symmetry.space_group_name_H-M   'P 1'
#
loop_
_entity.id
_entity.type
_entity.pdbx_description
1 polymer ?
#
loop_
_entity_poly.entity_id
_entity_poly.type
_entity_poly.pdbx_seq_one_letter_code
_entity_poly.pdbx_strand_id
1 'polypeptide(L)'
;MTSRREFIALTAGAVAGSLATAPLAGMAADAAPAVAAAAQPLSILVLGGTGFLGPHQIEYALARGHRVTMFNRGSNPGMFGDAVEELIGNRDSKVDPGLSALRGERTWDVVIDNSGYVPRHVRDSAELLKDRCGRYIYISTVAVYDFDAATVFPEDA
;
A
#
# COMPACT_ATOMS: atom_id res chain seq x y z
N MET A 1 -14.02 -18.32 -35.73
CA MET A 1 -13.56 -17.87 -34.42
C MET A 1 -13.12 -19.12 -33.64
N THR A 2 -11.83 -19.41 -33.66
CA THR A 2 -11.24 -20.58 -33.03
C THR A 2 -11.10 -20.33 -31.52
N SER A 3 -11.60 -21.22 -30.70
CA SER A 3 -11.64 -21.11 -29.26
C SER A 3 -10.22 -21.31 -28.66
N ARG A 4 -9.94 -20.66 -27.51
CA ARG A 4 -8.67 -20.79 -26.77
C ARG A 4 -8.28 -22.24 -26.46
N ARG A 5 -9.20 -23.19 -26.48
CA ARG A 5 -8.96 -24.61 -26.24
C ARG A 5 -8.39 -25.35 -27.46
N GLU A 6 -8.66 -24.89 -28.67
CA GLU A 6 -8.13 -25.51 -29.89
C GLU A 6 -6.69 -25.13 -30.21
N PHE A 7 -6.21 -24.00 -29.66
CA PHE A 7 -4.81 -23.57 -29.84
C PHE A 7 -3.82 -24.43 -29.04
N ILE A 8 -4.24 -25.07 -27.96
CA ILE A 8 -3.36 -25.89 -27.11
C ILE A 8 -3.22 -27.33 -27.65
N ALA A 9 -4.15 -27.80 -28.51
CA ALA A 9 -4.16 -29.16 -29.03
C ALA A 9 -3.29 -29.40 -30.29
N LEU A 10 -2.77 -28.34 -30.92
CA LEU A 10 -2.03 -28.42 -32.19
C LEU A 10 -0.50 -28.48 -32.06
N THR A 11 0.06 -28.50 -30.84
CA THR A 11 1.52 -28.58 -30.60
C THR A 11 2.00 -29.92 -30.07
N ALA A 12 1.16 -30.96 -30.09
CA ALA A 12 1.56 -32.32 -29.70
C ALA A 12 1.65 -33.23 -30.93
N GLY A 13 2.63 -33.02 -31.82
CA GLY A 13 2.89 -33.84 -33.00
C GLY A 13 4.40 -33.94 -33.26
N ALA A 14 4.98 -35.04 -32.76
CA ALA A 14 6.17 -35.75 -33.18
C ALA A 14 7.27 -35.02 -33.99
N VAL A 15 8.45 -34.87 -33.34
CA VAL A 15 9.74 -35.07 -34.00
C VAL A 15 10.64 -35.89 -33.06
N ALA A 16 10.81 -37.16 -33.36
CA ALA A 16 11.90 -37.98 -32.85
C ALA A 16 13.16 -37.62 -33.65
N GLY A 17 14.15 -37.07 -32.99
CA GLY A 17 15.43 -36.71 -33.62
C GLY A 17 16.43 -36.18 -32.61
N SER A 18 17.40 -37.04 -32.24
CA SER A 18 18.74 -36.76 -31.71
C SER A 18 18.87 -35.91 -30.45
N LEU A 19 19.07 -36.56 -29.34
CA LEU A 19 19.58 -36.03 -28.07
C LEU A 19 20.96 -35.34 -28.26
N ALA A 20 20.93 -34.04 -28.41
CA ALA A 20 22.06 -33.20 -27.99
C ALA A 20 21.61 -32.53 -26.68
N THR A 21 22.13 -33.01 -25.56
CA THR A 21 21.98 -32.37 -24.25
C THR A 21 22.75 -31.08 -24.22
N ALA A 22 22.21 -30.02 -24.78
CA ALA A 22 22.66 -28.68 -24.42
C ALA A 22 22.14 -28.40 -22.99
N PRO A 23 22.99 -27.95 -22.04
CA PRO A 23 22.48 -27.48 -20.77
C PRO A 23 21.55 -26.30 -21.07
N LEU A 24 20.27 -26.41 -20.68
CA LEU A 24 19.43 -25.24 -20.55
C LEU A 24 20.16 -24.33 -19.52
N ALA A 25 20.93 -23.37 -20.04
CA ALA A 25 21.34 -22.23 -19.25
C ALA A 25 20.07 -21.60 -18.75
N GLY A 26 19.82 -21.76 -17.43
CA GLY A 26 18.64 -21.26 -16.79
C GLY A 26 18.50 -19.79 -17.14
N MET A 27 17.39 -19.42 -17.75
CA MET A 27 16.90 -18.07 -17.67
C MET A 27 16.65 -17.86 -16.17
N ALA A 28 17.67 -17.29 -15.49
CA ALA A 28 17.48 -16.76 -14.17
C ALA A 28 16.34 -15.75 -14.33
N ALA A 29 15.17 -16.09 -13.81
CA ALA A 29 14.11 -15.13 -13.66
C ALA A 29 14.77 -13.97 -12.91
N ASP A 30 14.75 -12.79 -13.51
CA ASP A 30 15.28 -11.58 -12.92
C ASP A 30 14.50 -11.36 -11.62
N ALA A 31 15.07 -11.84 -10.51
CA ALA A 31 14.44 -11.73 -9.21
C ALA A 31 14.37 -10.24 -8.92
N ALA A 32 13.18 -9.71 -8.76
CA ALA A 32 13.00 -8.33 -8.35
C ALA A 32 13.98 -8.03 -7.19
N PRO A 33 14.67 -6.88 -7.22
CA PRO A 33 15.70 -6.58 -6.22
C PRO A 33 15.09 -6.69 -4.82
N ALA A 34 15.71 -7.47 -3.96
CA ALA A 34 15.25 -7.67 -2.58
C ALA A 34 15.22 -6.31 -1.88
N VAL A 35 14.08 -5.99 -1.26
CA VAL A 35 13.93 -4.76 -0.50
C VAL A 35 14.85 -4.80 0.71
N ALA A 36 15.79 -3.86 0.80
CA ALA A 36 16.74 -3.79 1.93
C ALA A 36 16.00 -3.46 3.23
N ALA A 37 16.32 -4.17 4.31
CA ALA A 37 15.79 -3.86 5.64
C ALA A 37 16.18 -2.44 6.08
N ALA A 38 15.29 -1.78 6.81
CA ALA A 38 15.58 -0.48 7.39
C ALA A 38 16.62 -0.61 8.52
N ALA A 39 17.53 0.36 8.60
CA ALA A 39 18.50 0.41 9.70
C ALA A 39 17.84 0.52 11.08
N GLN A 40 16.69 1.19 11.14
CA GLN A 40 15.86 1.30 12.34
C GLN A 40 14.40 1.01 11.96
N PRO A 41 13.79 -0.05 12.52
CA PRO A 41 12.37 -0.31 12.37
C PRO A 41 11.53 0.82 12.99
N LEU A 42 10.55 1.28 12.24
CA LEU A 42 9.58 2.30 12.68
C LEU A 42 8.24 1.66 13.01
N SER A 43 7.47 2.31 13.88
CA SER A 43 6.04 2.06 14.05
C SER A 43 5.25 2.99 13.13
N ILE A 44 4.49 2.43 12.21
CA ILE A 44 3.78 3.17 11.17
C ILE A 44 2.27 2.95 11.32
N LEU A 45 1.51 4.03 11.38
CA LEU A 45 0.05 3.99 11.27
C LEU A 45 -0.37 4.36 9.85
N VAL A 46 -1.14 3.50 9.20
CA VAL A 46 -1.70 3.76 7.86
C VAL A 46 -3.21 3.97 7.96
N LEU A 47 -3.66 5.18 7.67
CA LEU A 47 -5.08 5.52 7.61
C LEU A 47 -5.60 5.25 6.20
N GLY A 48 -6.44 4.20 6.04
CA GLY A 48 -6.93 3.76 4.73
C GLY A 48 -5.99 2.79 4.01
N GLY A 49 -5.53 1.75 4.70
CA GLY A 49 -4.55 0.77 4.19
C GLY A 49 -5.06 -0.25 3.17
N THR A 50 -6.38 -0.36 2.94
CA THR A 50 -6.96 -1.36 2.02
C THR A 50 -7.36 -0.80 0.65
N GLY A 51 -7.10 0.48 0.40
CA GLY A 51 -7.36 1.14 -0.88
C GLY A 51 -6.20 0.97 -1.88
N PHE A 52 -6.24 1.73 -2.99
CA PHE A 52 -5.32 1.58 -4.12
C PHE A 52 -3.81 1.65 -3.74
N LEU A 53 -3.42 2.60 -2.90
CA LEU A 53 -2.01 2.77 -2.49
C LEU A 53 -1.63 1.96 -1.26
N GLY A 54 -2.59 1.77 -0.35
CA GLY A 54 -2.36 1.21 0.98
C GLY A 54 -1.66 -0.14 0.99
N PRO A 55 -2.11 -1.15 0.21
CA PRO A 55 -1.48 -2.45 0.19
C PRO A 55 0.01 -2.40 -0.17
N HIS A 56 0.37 -1.66 -1.21
CA HIS A 56 1.77 -1.53 -1.65
C HIS A 56 2.65 -0.85 -0.60
N GLN A 57 2.13 0.18 0.08
CA GLN A 57 2.84 0.86 1.15
C GLN A 57 3.06 -0.06 2.35
N ILE A 58 2.05 -0.83 2.73
CA ILE A 58 2.10 -1.77 3.84
C ILE A 58 3.08 -2.90 3.54
N GLU A 59 2.95 -3.55 2.38
CA GLU A 59 3.86 -4.62 1.96
C GLU A 59 5.32 -4.15 1.93
N TYR A 60 5.57 -2.95 1.38
CA TYR A 60 6.90 -2.37 1.35
C TYR A 60 7.43 -2.07 2.76
N ALA A 61 6.60 -1.52 3.64
CA ALA A 61 6.98 -1.25 5.03
C ALA A 61 7.31 -2.54 5.79
N LEU A 62 6.51 -3.60 5.64
CA LEU A 62 6.76 -4.91 6.23
C LEU A 62 8.05 -5.55 5.69
N ALA A 63 8.27 -5.49 4.37
CA ALA A 63 9.49 -6.01 3.75
C ALA A 63 10.76 -5.30 4.25
N ARG A 64 10.64 -4.05 4.69
CA ARG A 64 11.70 -3.29 5.34
C ARG A 64 11.84 -3.53 6.84
N GLY A 65 10.97 -4.35 7.44
CA GLY A 65 11.00 -4.68 8.86
C GLY A 65 10.32 -3.66 9.76
N HIS A 66 9.48 -2.76 9.23
CA HIS A 66 8.69 -1.83 10.04
C HIS A 66 7.48 -2.55 10.67
N ARG A 67 6.99 -2.01 11.79
CA ARG A 67 5.74 -2.44 12.42
C ARG A 67 4.61 -1.57 11.89
N VAL A 68 3.58 -2.21 11.33
CA VAL A 68 2.46 -1.51 10.71
C VAL A 68 1.19 -1.73 11.51
N THR A 69 0.50 -0.65 11.82
CA THR A 69 -0.89 -0.62 12.28
C THR A 69 -1.73 -0.01 11.18
N MET A 70 -2.83 -0.63 10.82
CA MET A 70 -3.76 -0.13 9.81
C MET A 70 -5.05 0.33 10.48
N PHE A 71 -5.57 1.50 10.09
CA PHE A 71 -6.87 1.98 10.49
C PHE A 71 -7.79 2.08 9.28
N ASN A 72 -8.92 1.39 9.31
CA ASN A 72 -9.90 1.36 8.23
C ASN A 72 -11.32 1.06 8.73
N ARG A 73 -12.27 0.91 7.79
CA ARG A 73 -13.70 0.63 8.09
C ARG A 73 -14.02 -0.86 8.26
N GLY A 74 -13.04 -1.75 8.18
CA GLY A 74 -13.25 -3.20 8.27
C GLY A 74 -13.92 -3.82 7.04
N SER A 75 -13.92 -3.16 5.88
CA SER A 75 -14.57 -3.68 4.67
C SER A 75 -13.82 -4.87 4.03
N ASN A 76 -12.52 -4.97 4.26
CA ASN A 76 -11.64 -6.04 3.78
C ASN A 76 -10.80 -6.54 4.96
N PRO A 77 -11.40 -7.29 5.88
CA PRO A 77 -10.72 -7.74 7.10
C PRO A 77 -9.65 -8.78 6.76
N GLY A 78 -8.56 -8.78 7.54
CA GLY A 78 -7.53 -9.82 7.48
C GLY A 78 -6.68 -9.82 6.21
N MET A 79 -6.66 -8.75 5.42
CA MET A 79 -5.89 -8.65 4.17
C MET A 79 -4.40 -8.99 4.36
N PHE A 80 -3.83 -8.67 5.51
CA PHE A 80 -2.42 -8.90 5.83
C PHE A 80 -2.21 -9.93 6.94
N GLY A 81 -3.27 -10.66 7.34
CA GLY A 81 -3.22 -11.62 8.44
C GLY A 81 -2.66 -11.00 9.73
N ASP A 82 -1.88 -11.78 10.47
CA ASP A 82 -1.28 -11.36 11.74
C ASP A 82 -0.09 -10.41 11.57
N ALA A 83 0.34 -10.12 10.35
CA ALA A 83 1.47 -9.22 10.08
C ALA A 83 1.14 -7.75 10.33
N VAL A 84 -0.15 -7.38 10.33
CA VAL A 84 -0.63 -6.00 10.51
C VAL A 84 -1.75 -5.98 11.54
N GLU A 85 -1.57 -5.16 12.56
CA GLU A 85 -2.66 -4.87 13.48
C GLU A 85 -3.71 -4.00 12.80
N GLU A 86 -4.97 -4.41 12.88
CA GLU A 86 -6.09 -3.70 12.26
C GLU A 86 -6.94 -3.00 13.34
N LEU A 87 -7.03 -1.69 13.25
CA LEU A 87 -7.92 -0.84 14.06
C LEU A 87 -9.14 -0.47 13.21
N ILE A 88 -10.32 -0.82 13.71
CA ILE A 88 -11.57 -0.55 12.99
C ILE A 88 -12.16 0.79 13.44
N GLY A 89 -12.53 1.63 12.47
CA GLY A 89 -13.17 2.91 12.73
C GLY A 89 -13.58 3.63 11.44
N ASN A 90 -14.03 4.86 11.57
CA ASN A 90 -14.44 5.68 10.45
C ASN A 90 -13.62 6.96 10.37
N ARG A 91 -13.14 7.33 9.18
CA ARG A 91 -12.41 8.58 8.95
C ARG A 91 -13.26 9.83 9.21
N ASP A 92 -14.57 9.73 9.03
CA ASP A 92 -15.49 10.78 9.44
C ASP A 92 -15.75 10.66 10.95
N SER A 93 -15.20 11.59 11.72
CA SER A 93 -15.35 11.66 13.18
C SER A 93 -16.81 11.83 13.64
N LYS A 94 -17.71 12.21 12.72
CA LYS A 94 -19.16 12.37 12.97
C LYS A 94 -19.96 11.09 12.75
N VAL A 95 -19.34 10.05 12.20
CA VAL A 95 -19.98 8.75 11.93
C VAL A 95 -19.39 7.72 12.89
N ASP A 96 -20.22 7.15 13.76
CA ASP A 96 -19.81 6.12 14.71
C ASP A 96 -19.15 4.91 14.01
N PRO A 97 -18.06 4.34 14.55
CA PRO A 97 -17.34 4.69 15.78
C PRO A 97 -16.30 5.83 15.60
N GLY A 98 -16.26 6.51 14.44
CA GLY A 98 -15.35 7.62 14.19
C GLY A 98 -13.88 7.21 14.38
N LEU A 99 -13.13 8.10 15.02
CA LEU A 99 -11.70 7.90 15.32
C LEU A 99 -11.44 7.25 16.69
N SER A 100 -12.45 6.61 17.30
CA SER A 100 -12.37 6.09 18.68
C SER A 100 -11.22 5.10 18.87
N ALA A 101 -10.96 4.22 17.90
CA ALA A 101 -9.88 3.23 17.95
C ALA A 101 -8.47 3.86 17.91
N LEU A 102 -8.36 5.13 17.52
CA LEU A 102 -7.11 5.89 17.53
C LEU A 102 -6.90 6.69 18.82
N ARG A 103 -7.86 6.68 19.75
CA ARG A 103 -7.74 7.38 21.04
C ARG A 103 -6.80 6.61 21.98
N GLY A 104 -6.38 7.28 23.05
CA GLY A 104 -5.46 6.73 24.06
C GLY A 104 -4.06 7.32 23.94
N GLU A 105 -3.07 6.65 24.53
CA GLU A 105 -1.69 7.17 24.68
C GLU A 105 -0.70 6.56 23.67
N ARG A 106 -1.16 5.67 22.81
CA ARG A 106 -0.30 5.00 21.83
C ARG A 106 0.33 6.00 20.87
N THR A 107 1.61 5.83 20.60
CA THR A 107 2.40 6.67 19.69
C THR A 107 2.86 5.90 18.47
N TRP A 108 3.11 6.63 17.38
CA TRP A 108 3.70 6.11 16.14
C TRP A 108 4.83 7.04 15.68
N ASP A 109 5.84 6.47 15.03
CA ASP A 109 6.92 7.26 14.43
C ASP A 109 6.39 8.02 13.21
N VAL A 110 5.53 7.36 12.42
CA VAL A 110 4.95 7.94 11.19
C VAL A 110 3.48 7.59 11.07
N VAL A 111 2.68 8.56 10.63
CA VAL A 111 1.31 8.38 10.17
C VAL A 111 1.26 8.64 8.67
N ILE A 112 0.70 7.71 7.89
CA ILE A 112 0.44 7.86 6.45
C ILE A 112 -1.07 7.91 6.25
N ASP A 113 -1.58 9.04 5.75
CA ASP A 113 -3.01 9.25 5.53
C ASP A 113 -3.36 9.18 4.04
N ASN A 114 -3.98 8.06 3.63
CA ASN A 114 -4.44 7.79 2.26
C ASN A 114 -5.94 8.08 2.07
N SER A 115 -6.66 8.47 3.11
CA SER A 115 -8.14 8.45 3.10
C SER A 115 -8.82 9.76 3.52
N GLY A 116 -8.11 10.87 3.43
CA GLY A 116 -8.62 12.20 3.74
C GLY A 116 -9.36 12.85 2.57
N TYR A 117 -10.60 12.44 2.28
CA TYR A 117 -11.39 12.96 1.14
C TYR A 117 -12.05 14.32 1.36
N VAL A 118 -12.15 14.77 2.60
CA VAL A 118 -12.66 16.10 2.94
C VAL A 118 -11.79 16.73 4.03
N PRO A 119 -11.69 18.08 4.12
CA PRO A 119 -10.76 18.75 5.02
C PRO A 119 -10.85 18.31 6.48
N ARG A 120 -12.10 18.07 7.00
CA ARG A 120 -12.27 17.62 8.38
C ARG A 120 -11.68 16.23 8.67
N HIS A 121 -11.61 15.32 7.68
CA HIS A 121 -11.02 14.00 7.88
C HIS A 121 -9.54 14.13 8.25
N VAL A 122 -8.81 14.95 7.50
CA VAL A 122 -7.38 15.20 7.75
C VAL A 122 -7.20 15.99 9.04
N ARG A 123 -7.94 17.10 9.21
CA ARG A 123 -7.85 17.95 10.40
C ARG A 123 -8.08 17.15 11.69
N ASP A 124 -9.21 16.42 11.77
CA ASP A 124 -9.62 15.75 13.00
C ASP A 124 -8.63 14.63 13.40
N SER A 125 -8.07 13.90 12.42
CA SER A 125 -7.03 12.91 12.71
C SER A 125 -5.66 13.52 13.00
N ALA A 126 -5.29 14.59 12.30
CA ALA A 126 -4.03 15.28 12.56
C ALA A 126 -4.03 15.92 13.97
N GLU A 127 -5.13 16.58 14.37
CA GLU A 127 -5.29 17.12 15.72
C GLU A 127 -5.26 16.01 16.79
N LEU A 128 -5.92 14.88 16.53
CA LEU A 128 -5.92 13.75 17.45
C LEU A 128 -4.53 13.14 17.65
N LEU A 129 -3.69 13.15 16.61
CA LEU A 129 -2.41 12.43 16.57
C LEU A 129 -1.19 13.35 16.70
N LYS A 130 -1.34 14.69 16.68
CA LYS A 130 -0.23 15.66 16.62
C LYS A 130 0.86 15.46 17.67
N ASP A 131 0.48 15.10 18.89
CA ASP A 131 1.42 14.88 20.01
C ASP A 131 1.80 13.40 20.17
N ARG A 132 1.35 12.54 19.24
CA ARG A 132 1.50 11.09 19.30
C ARG A 132 2.11 10.49 18.04
N CYS A 133 2.59 11.34 17.11
CA CYS A 133 3.36 10.87 15.96
C CYS A 133 4.55 11.80 15.70
N GLY A 134 5.67 11.20 15.27
CA GLY A 134 6.85 11.95 14.88
C GLY A 134 6.67 12.70 13.56
N ARG A 135 5.89 12.11 12.64
CA ARG A 135 5.58 12.71 11.33
C ARG A 135 4.19 12.28 10.86
N TYR A 136 3.43 13.24 10.32
CA TYR A 136 2.16 12.98 9.64
C TYR A 136 2.30 13.29 8.15
N ILE A 137 2.04 12.31 7.28
CA ILE A 137 2.14 12.40 5.83
C ILE A 137 0.75 12.23 5.26
N TYR A 138 0.23 13.26 4.60
CA TYR A 138 -1.05 13.19 3.89
C TYR A 138 -0.81 12.99 2.40
N ILE A 139 -1.44 11.98 1.81
CA ILE A 139 -1.41 11.74 0.37
C ILE A 139 -2.52 12.57 -0.28
N SER A 140 -2.11 13.66 -0.90
CA SER A 140 -2.97 14.60 -1.59
C SER A 140 -3.13 14.22 -3.07
N THR A 141 -3.59 15.14 -3.88
CA THR A 141 -3.79 14.99 -5.33
C THR A 141 -3.26 16.21 -6.08
N VAL A 142 -2.79 16.01 -7.29
CA VAL A 142 -2.40 17.10 -8.18
C VAL A 142 -3.59 17.99 -8.59
N ALA A 143 -4.83 17.49 -8.42
CA ALA A 143 -6.03 18.28 -8.73
C ALA A 143 -6.27 19.49 -7.80
N VAL A 144 -5.40 19.72 -6.81
CA VAL A 144 -5.40 20.96 -6.02
C VAL A 144 -4.78 22.15 -6.76
N TYR A 145 -4.02 21.88 -7.83
CA TYR A 145 -3.40 22.93 -8.66
C TYR A 145 -4.35 23.33 -9.80
N ASP A 146 -4.28 24.60 -10.18
CA ASP A 146 -4.97 25.13 -11.36
C ASP A 146 -4.12 24.86 -12.59
N PHE A 147 -4.46 23.82 -13.34
CA PHE A 147 -3.74 23.41 -14.55
C PHE A 147 -3.87 24.40 -15.71
N ASP A 148 -4.86 25.30 -15.68
CA ASP A 148 -5.02 26.34 -16.69
C ASP A 148 -4.09 27.54 -16.41
N ALA A 149 -3.65 27.70 -15.16
CA ALA A 149 -2.82 28.82 -14.72
C ALA A 149 -1.31 28.59 -14.94
N ALA A 150 -0.85 27.33 -14.96
CA ALA A 150 0.58 27.04 -15.10
C ALA A 150 0.83 25.67 -15.76
N THR A 151 1.90 25.58 -16.54
CA THR A 151 2.38 24.32 -17.14
C THR A 151 3.42 23.61 -16.28
N VAL A 152 3.94 24.27 -15.24
CA VAL A 152 4.92 23.73 -14.28
C VAL A 152 4.46 24.09 -12.88
N PHE A 153 4.47 23.12 -11.98
CA PHE A 153 4.08 23.27 -10.57
C PHE A 153 5.32 23.02 -9.70
N PRO A 154 6.10 24.05 -9.34
CA PRO A 154 7.23 23.89 -8.42
C PRO A 154 6.73 23.57 -7.00
N GLU A 155 7.60 22.97 -6.17
CA GLU A 155 7.25 22.56 -4.80
C GLU A 155 6.93 23.74 -3.85
N ASP A 156 7.33 24.95 -4.24
CA ASP A 156 7.14 26.19 -3.49
C ASP A 156 5.96 27.03 -3.99
N ALA A 157 5.13 26.47 -4.89
CA ALA A 157 3.97 27.16 -5.48
C ALA A 157 2.75 27.17 -4.57
#